data_a861e2bb69489f468fd2d71f80cbe912
#
_entry.id   a861e2bb69489f468fd2d71f80cbe912
#
_cell.length_a   1.000
_cell.length_b   1.000
_cell.length_c   1.000
_cell.angle_alpha   90.00
_cell.angle_beta   90.00
_cell.angle_gamma   90.00
#
_symmetry.space_group_name_H-M   'P 1'
#
loop_
_entity.id
_entity.type
_entity.pdbx_description
1 polymer ?
#
loop_
_entity_poly.entity_id
_entity_poly.type
_entity_poly.pdbx_seq_one_letter_code
_entity_poly.pdbx_strand_id
1 'polypeptide(L)'
;MPIYMDRHFSIDATRTAIKHAHERDLKIQDKHGVKFLTYWFDEDRCTTFCLVDAPSTEALQEAHDEAHGGVPHEIVEVDPQVVEAFLGRVNDPAPSTVSEEIELDSAFRVIMFTDLKDSTLMTTMYGDNKALHLLHIHNALTRNALRAHSGSEVKHTGDGIMASFKSVPNAVDCALSIQDAFNTHNLANPEEALSVRIGISAGEPIEEDGDLFGSAVQMAARLCAQAEPNQILAAQIVRDQCVNKEQHFVPKDEASIKGFIEKTIFYEVRQKR
;
A
#
# COMPACT_ATOMS: atom_id res chain seq x y z
N MET A 1 19.69 -12.77 9.86
CA MET A 1 20.46 -12.03 8.83
C MET A 1 19.58 -10.89 8.35
N PRO A 2 20.12 -9.85 7.71
CA PRO A 2 19.29 -8.83 7.08
C PRO A 2 18.33 -9.46 6.06
N ILE A 3 17.14 -8.87 5.93
CA ILE A 3 16.17 -9.29 4.92
C ILE A 3 16.17 -8.24 3.82
N TYR A 4 16.31 -8.69 2.59
CA TYR A 4 16.34 -7.85 1.40
C TYR A 4 15.12 -8.10 0.54
N MET A 5 14.62 -7.03 -0.07
CA MET A 5 13.70 -7.09 -1.18
C MET A 5 14.45 -6.71 -2.44
N ASP A 6 14.45 -7.57 -3.43
CA ASP A 6 15.00 -7.27 -4.74
C ASP A 6 13.89 -7.10 -5.78
N ARG A 7 14.22 -6.39 -6.85
CA ARG A 7 13.29 -6.08 -7.93
C ARG A 7 13.89 -6.43 -9.29
N HIS A 8 13.13 -7.16 -10.07
CA HIS A 8 13.50 -7.53 -11.45
C HIS A 8 12.48 -6.98 -12.45
N PHE A 9 12.96 -6.50 -13.58
CA PHE A 9 12.14 -6.24 -14.76
C PHE A 9 12.44 -7.32 -15.79
N SER A 10 11.47 -8.13 -16.15
CA SER A 10 11.61 -9.24 -17.08
C SER A 10 10.58 -9.11 -18.19
N ILE A 11 10.95 -8.49 -19.30
CA ILE A 11 10.10 -8.37 -20.49
C ILE A 11 9.75 -9.78 -20.97
N ASP A 12 8.47 -10.02 -21.25
CA ASP A 12 7.93 -11.30 -21.71
C ASP A 12 8.04 -12.48 -20.71
N ALA A 13 8.32 -12.23 -19.44
CA ALA A 13 8.29 -13.27 -18.41
C ALA A 13 6.84 -13.73 -18.17
N THR A 14 6.65 -15.05 -18.08
CA THR A 14 5.37 -15.64 -17.71
C THR A 14 5.40 -16.12 -16.25
N ARG A 15 4.22 -16.29 -15.63
CA ARG A 15 4.07 -16.86 -14.27
C ARG A 15 4.86 -18.18 -14.13
N THR A 16 4.77 -19.04 -15.13
CA THR A 16 5.49 -20.32 -15.13
C THR A 16 7.01 -20.14 -15.17
N ALA A 17 7.51 -19.18 -15.94
CA ALA A 17 8.95 -18.90 -16.03
C ALA A 17 9.49 -18.36 -14.69
N ILE A 18 8.76 -17.45 -14.04
CA ILE A 18 9.14 -16.90 -12.73
C ILE A 18 9.07 -17.97 -11.64
N LYS A 19 8.03 -18.80 -11.61
CA LYS A 19 7.94 -19.94 -10.70
C LYS A 19 9.17 -20.87 -10.84
N HIS A 20 9.54 -21.22 -12.05
CA HIS A 20 10.74 -22.04 -12.29
C HIS A 20 12.06 -21.34 -11.92
N ALA A 21 12.12 -20.00 -12.04
CA ALA A 21 13.27 -19.24 -11.57
C ALA A 21 13.38 -19.37 -10.05
N HIS A 22 12.31 -19.09 -9.32
CA HIS A 22 12.27 -19.25 -7.86
C HIS A 22 12.59 -20.68 -7.41
N GLU A 23 12.08 -21.71 -8.09
CA GLU A 23 12.45 -23.10 -7.80
C GLU A 23 13.94 -23.40 -8.00
N ARG A 24 14.65 -22.69 -8.90
CA ARG A 24 16.10 -22.79 -9.05
C ARG A 24 16.82 -22.06 -7.92
N ASP A 25 16.35 -20.87 -7.52
CA ASP A 25 16.86 -20.14 -6.37
C ASP A 25 16.83 -20.99 -5.10
N LEU A 26 15.71 -21.64 -4.81
CA LEU A 26 15.55 -22.53 -3.66
C LEU A 26 16.54 -23.71 -3.66
N LYS A 27 17.01 -24.16 -4.83
CA LYS A 27 17.96 -25.28 -4.95
C LYS A 27 19.40 -24.88 -4.63
N ILE A 28 19.76 -23.63 -4.86
CA ILE A 28 21.15 -23.17 -4.70
C ILE A 28 21.35 -22.30 -3.45
N GLN A 29 20.28 -21.91 -2.77
CA GLN A 29 20.29 -20.97 -1.65
C GLN A 29 21.29 -21.34 -0.54
N ASP A 30 21.38 -22.62 -0.17
CA ASP A 30 22.27 -23.09 0.90
C ASP A 30 23.76 -22.90 0.54
N LYS A 31 24.11 -22.97 -0.75
CA LYS A 31 25.47 -22.79 -1.25
C LYS A 31 25.96 -21.34 -1.04
N HIS A 32 25.08 -20.37 -1.17
CA HIS A 32 25.38 -18.95 -1.02
C HIS A 32 25.05 -18.41 0.38
N GLY A 33 24.53 -19.27 1.27
CA GLY A 33 24.12 -18.87 2.63
C GLY A 33 22.97 -17.89 2.63
N VAL A 34 22.12 -17.93 1.63
CA VAL A 34 20.91 -17.12 1.49
C VAL A 34 19.67 -17.99 1.70
N LYS A 35 18.53 -17.37 1.96
CA LYS A 35 17.24 -18.07 2.05
C LYS A 35 16.18 -17.26 1.34
N PHE A 36 15.70 -17.75 0.20
CA PHE A 36 14.57 -17.16 -0.51
C PHE A 36 13.28 -17.46 0.25
N LEU A 37 12.58 -16.39 0.63
CA LEU A 37 11.40 -16.47 1.52
C LEU A 37 10.10 -16.52 0.73
N THR A 38 9.94 -15.62 -0.24
CA THR A 38 8.77 -15.56 -1.14
C THR A 38 9.02 -14.57 -2.28
N TYR A 39 8.08 -14.52 -3.24
CA TYR A 39 8.13 -13.59 -4.34
C TYR A 39 6.73 -13.12 -4.75
N TRP A 40 6.66 -11.97 -5.45
CA TRP A 40 5.46 -11.41 -6.06
C TRP A 40 5.74 -11.16 -7.54
N PHE A 41 4.80 -11.44 -8.41
CA PHE A 41 4.94 -11.26 -9.84
C PHE A 41 3.72 -10.58 -10.45
N ASP A 42 3.96 -9.47 -11.15
CA ASP A 42 2.97 -8.77 -11.96
C ASP A 42 3.28 -8.98 -13.44
N GLU A 43 2.46 -9.79 -14.11
CA GLU A 43 2.65 -10.13 -15.52
C GLU A 43 2.41 -8.92 -16.42
N ASP A 44 1.41 -8.07 -16.09
CA ASP A 44 1.06 -6.89 -16.88
C ASP A 44 2.15 -5.80 -16.79
N ARG A 45 2.85 -5.72 -15.68
CA ARG A 45 3.96 -4.76 -15.44
C ARG A 45 5.34 -5.36 -15.65
N CYS A 46 5.41 -6.65 -15.93
CA CYS A 46 6.66 -7.40 -16.09
C CYS A 46 7.62 -7.23 -14.90
N THR A 47 7.08 -7.14 -13.68
CA THR A 47 7.84 -6.87 -12.46
C THR A 47 7.79 -8.07 -11.52
N THR A 48 8.96 -8.49 -11.02
CA THR A 48 9.10 -9.48 -9.95
C THR A 48 9.78 -8.84 -8.76
N PHE A 49 9.24 -9.09 -7.55
CA PHE A 49 9.91 -8.80 -6.29
C PHE A 49 10.20 -10.12 -5.59
N CYS A 50 11.42 -10.31 -5.09
CA CYS A 50 11.77 -11.43 -4.23
C CYS A 50 12.10 -10.91 -2.84
N LEU A 51 11.74 -11.67 -1.80
CA LEU A 51 12.11 -11.42 -0.42
C LEU A 51 13.11 -12.48 0.00
N VAL A 52 14.29 -12.04 0.45
CA VAL A 52 15.44 -12.93 0.68
C VAL A 52 16.13 -12.58 2.01
N ASP A 53 16.38 -13.59 2.84
CA ASP A 53 17.27 -13.49 3.99
C ASP A 53 18.68 -13.78 3.51
N ALA A 54 19.58 -12.81 3.56
CA ALA A 54 20.93 -12.91 3.01
C ALA A 54 21.97 -12.21 3.91
N PRO A 55 23.24 -12.66 3.91
CA PRO A 55 24.30 -11.99 4.67
C PRO A 55 24.70 -10.64 4.06
N SER A 56 24.53 -10.47 2.74
CA SER A 56 24.82 -9.23 2.01
C SER A 56 24.11 -9.21 0.65
N THR A 57 24.08 -8.04 0.01
CA THR A 57 23.55 -7.86 -1.35
C THR A 57 24.35 -8.62 -2.39
N GLU A 58 25.68 -8.76 -2.22
CA GLU A 58 26.55 -9.50 -3.10
C GLU A 58 26.21 -11.00 -3.10
N ALA A 59 26.01 -11.60 -1.91
CA ALA A 59 25.64 -13.01 -1.78
C ALA A 59 24.28 -13.30 -2.46
N LEU A 60 23.33 -12.36 -2.37
CA LEU A 60 22.05 -12.45 -3.03
C LEU A 60 22.22 -12.37 -4.57
N GLN A 61 23.02 -11.43 -5.08
CA GLN A 61 23.31 -11.31 -6.51
C GLN A 61 23.98 -12.56 -7.08
N GLU A 62 25.00 -13.10 -6.39
CA GLU A 62 25.70 -14.32 -6.78
C GLU A 62 24.75 -15.52 -6.84
N ALA A 63 23.81 -15.61 -5.91
CA ALA A 63 22.81 -16.66 -5.91
C ALA A 63 21.90 -16.57 -7.15
N HIS A 64 21.33 -15.40 -7.45
CA HIS A 64 20.50 -15.21 -8.64
C HIS A 64 21.26 -15.46 -9.94
N ASP A 65 22.52 -14.98 -10.04
CA ASP A 65 23.36 -15.17 -11.24
C ASP A 65 23.60 -16.66 -11.50
N GLU A 66 23.91 -17.43 -10.47
CA GLU A 66 24.10 -18.88 -10.61
C GLU A 66 22.78 -19.63 -10.91
N ALA A 67 21.67 -19.22 -10.30
CA ALA A 67 20.39 -19.92 -10.44
C ALA A 67 19.78 -19.76 -11.83
N HIS A 68 19.83 -18.54 -12.39
CA HIS A 68 19.12 -18.23 -13.64
C HIS A 68 19.69 -17.05 -14.43
N GLY A 69 20.79 -16.43 -13.98
CA GLY A 69 21.44 -15.29 -14.64
C GLY A 69 20.64 -13.98 -14.60
N GLY A 70 19.59 -13.92 -13.78
CA GLY A 70 18.77 -12.72 -13.64
C GLY A 70 19.36 -11.76 -12.60
N VAL A 71 19.94 -10.65 -13.05
CA VAL A 71 20.48 -9.62 -12.17
C VAL A 71 19.35 -8.72 -11.67
N PRO A 72 19.18 -8.54 -10.35
CA PRO A 72 18.25 -7.58 -9.81
C PRO A 72 18.56 -6.14 -10.26
N HIS A 73 17.54 -5.36 -10.57
CA HIS A 73 17.68 -3.95 -10.91
C HIS A 73 17.83 -3.06 -9.67
N GLU A 74 17.31 -3.55 -8.55
CA GLU A 74 17.31 -2.84 -7.27
C GLU A 74 17.30 -3.88 -6.14
N ILE A 75 18.08 -3.64 -5.08
CA ILE A 75 18.10 -4.45 -3.86
C ILE A 75 18.08 -3.49 -2.69
N VAL A 76 17.10 -3.63 -1.80
CA VAL A 76 16.97 -2.79 -0.58
C VAL A 76 16.84 -3.68 0.65
N GLU A 77 17.41 -3.27 1.77
CA GLU A 77 17.17 -3.91 3.05
C GLU A 77 15.79 -3.50 3.57
N VAL A 78 15.02 -4.45 4.09
CA VAL A 78 13.60 -4.24 4.43
C VAL A 78 13.26 -4.75 5.83
N ASP A 79 12.27 -4.09 6.48
CA ASP A 79 11.64 -4.63 7.68
C ASP A 79 10.54 -5.65 7.29
N PRO A 80 10.70 -6.95 7.63
CA PRO A 80 9.72 -7.97 7.27
C PRO A 80 8.33 -7.72 7.86
N GLN A 81 8.20 -7.00 8.99
CA GLN A 81 6.90 -6.68 9.58
C GLN A 81 6.15 -5.67 8.71
N VAL A 82 6.86 -4.70 8.15
CA VAL A 82 6.28 -3.72 7.22
C VAL A 82 5.92 -4.40 5.90
N VAL A 83 6.79 -5.27 5.37
CA VAL A 83 6.50 -6.07 4.17
C VAL A 83 5.24 -6.92 4.38
N GLU A 84 5.12 -7.62 5.51
CA GLU A 84 3.93 -8.41 5.82
C GLU A 84 2.67 -7.52 5.91
N ALA A 85 2.77 -6.36 6.54
CA ALA A 85 1.65 -5.44 6.68
C ALA A 85 1.12 -4.95 5.33
N PHE A 86 1.97 -4.63 4.35
CA PHE A 86 1.50 -4.09 3.08
C PHE A 86 1.39 -5.11 1.94
N LEU A 87 2.23 -6.16 1.88
CA LEU A 87 2.15 -7.21 0.87
C LEU A 87 1.41 -8.46 1.34
N GLY A 88 1.18 -8.59 2.65
CA GLY A 88 0.33 -9.62 3.24
C GLY A 88 1.02 -10.95 3.51
N ARG A 89 2.33 -11.08 3.24
CA ARG A 89 3.12 -12.26 3.56
C ARG A 89 4.63 -11.99 3.55
N VAL A 90 5.37 -12.84 4.25
CA VAL A 90 6.84 -12.89 4.27
C VAL A 90 7.38 -14.29 3.99
N ASN A 91 6.53 -15.25 3.68
CA ASN A 91 6.90 -16.61 3.31
C ASN A 91 6.01 -17.07 2.16
N ASP A 92 6.48 -18.05 1.40
CA ASP A 92 5.67 -18.69 0.37
C ASP A 92 4.37 -19.24 0.97
N PRO A 93 3.24 -19.04 0.27
CA PRO A 93 1.98 -19.62 0.70
C PRO A 93 2.08 -21.14 0.74
N ALA A 94 1.47 -21.77 1.76
CA ALA A 94 1.38 -23.22 1.80
C ALA A 94 0.68 -23.74 0.53
N PRO A 95 1.12 -24.88 -0.05
CA PRO A 95 0.46 -25.47 -1.20
C PRO A 95 -1.04 -25.68 -0.89
N SER A 96 -1.91 -25.13 -1.72
CA SER A 96 -3.34 -25.34 -1.55
C SER A 96 -3.71 -26.77 -1.96
N THR A 97 -4.52 -27.45 -1.16
CA THR A 97 -5.01 -28.81 -1.45
C THR A 97 -6.00 -28.83 -2.62
N VAL A 98 -6.35 -27.68 -3.19
CA VAL A 98 -7.41 -27.52 -4.21
C VAL A 98 -6.84 -27.14 -5.58
N SER A 99 -5.66 -26.54 -5.67
CA SER A 99 -4.96 -26.31 -6.95
C SER A 99 -3.45 -26.39 -6.74
N GLU A 100 -2.73 -27.03 -7.66
CA GLU A 100 -1.26 -27.02 -7.70
C GLU A 100 -0.71 -25.64 -8.10
N GLU A 101 -1.57 -24.68 -8.41
CA GLU A 101 -1.21 -23.31 -8.76
C GLU A 101 -1.15 -22.47 -7.47
N ILE A 102 0.07 -22.09 -7.08
CA ILE A 102 0.29 -21.01 -6.12
C ILE A 102 -0.25 -19.75 -6.80
N GLU A 103 -1.26 -19.14 -6.19
CA GLU A 103 -1.79 -17.87 -6.66
C GLU A 103 -0.72 -16.79 -6.46
N LEU A 104 -0.01 -16.47 -7.55
CA LEU A 104 1.04 -15.46 -7.53
C LEU A 104 0.38 -14.08 -7.38
N ASP A 105 0.69 -13.43 -6.27
CA ASP A 105 0.21 -12.10 -5.95
C ASP A 105 1.18 -11.05 -6.49
N SER A 106 0.65 -10.00 -7.09
CA SER A 106 1.43 -8.83 -7.50
C SER A 106 1.85 -8.01 -6.29
N ALA A 107 2.99 -7.34 -6.35
CA ALA A 107 3.38 -6.32 -5.38
C ALA A 107 2.58 -5.01 -5.55
N PHE A 108 1.75 -4.91 -6.57
CA PHE A 108 0.88 -3.75 -6.78
C PHE A 108 -0.13 -3.61 -5.63
N ARG A 109 -0.12 -2.43 -5.00
CA ARG A 109 -1.00 -2.09 -3.88
C ARG A 109 -1.64 -0.73 -4.10
N VAL A 110 -2.84 -0.61 -3.55
CA VAL A 110 -3.48 0.69 -3.37
C VAL A 110 -3.08 1.23 -2.02
N ILE A 111 -2.56 2.43 -1.99
CA ILE A 111 -2.14 3.12 -0.78
C ILE A 111 -3.17 4.19 -0.45
N MET A 112 -3.66 4.15 0.78
CA MET A 112 -4.57 5.15 1.33
C MET A 112 -3.93 5.84 2.53
N PHE A 113 -3.97 7.15 2.56
CA PHE A 113 -3.71 7.96 3.75
C PHE A 113 -5.00 8.57 4.23
N THR A 114 -5.23 8.52 5.54
CA THR A 114 -6.22 9.33 6.24
C THR A 114 -5.52 10.35 7.10
N ASP A 115 -6.15 11.46 7.37
CA ASP A 115 -5.61 12.51 8.24
C ASP A 115 -6.76 13.27 8.91
N LEU A 116 -6.65 13.42 10.24
CA LEU A 116 -7.64 14.11 11.04
C LEU A 116 -7.42 15.62 10.96
N LYS A 117 -8.38 16.32 10.38
CA LYS A 117 -8.28 17.77 10.19
C LYS A 117 -8.21 18.51 11.52
N ASP A 118 -7.27 19.46 11.60
CA ASP A 118 -7.07 20.35 12.75
C ASP A 118 -6.72 19.64 14.08
N SER A 119 -6.11 18.44 14.01
CA SER A 119 -5.69 17.64 15.17
C SER A 119 -4.82 18.42 16.17
N THR A 120 -3.86 19.20 15.68
CA THR A 120 -3.03 20.07 16.53
C THR A 120 -3.83 21.16 17.23
N LEU A 121 -4.81 21.76 16.55
CA LEU A 121 -5.71 22.77 17.12
C LEU A 121 -6.61 22.14 18.18
N MET A 122 -7.06 20.90 17.97
CA MET A 122 -7.88 20.16 18.95
C MET A 122 -7.15 20.00 20.29
N THR A 123 -5.86 19.68 20.27
CA THR A 123 -5.05 19.58 21.50
C THR A 123 -5.00 20.94 22.22
N THR A 124 -4.84 22.03 21.47
CA THR A 124 -4.79 23.38 22.03
C THR A 124 -6.14 23.82 22.60
N MET A 125 -7.25 23.47 21.93
CA MET A 125 -8.60 23.90 22.33
C MET A 125 -9.21 23.05 23.45
N TYR A 126 -8.98 21.74 23.42
CA TYR A 126 -9.68 20.78 24.30
C TYR A 126 -8.76 20.13 25.36
N GLY A 127 -7.43 20.32 25.25
CA GLY A 127 -6.43 19.66 26.08
C GLY A 127 -6.16 18.22 25.66
N ASP A 128 -5.05 17.66 26.17
CA ASP A 128 -4.49 16.37 25.75
C ASP A 128 -5.47 15.20 25.89
N ASN A 129 -6.19 15.13 27.01
CA ASN A 129 -7.09 14.00 27.27
C ASN A 129 -8.26 13.93 26.28
N LYS A 130 -8.88 15.07 25.96
CA LYS A 130 -9.99 15.10 25.00
C LYS A 130 -9.48 14.93 23.59
N ALA A 131 -8.35 15.51 23.22
CA ALA A 131 -7.70 15.30 21.91
C ALA A 131 -7.36 13.82 21.68
N LEU A 132 -6.79 13.14 22.70
CA LEU A 132 -6.52 11.72 22.66
C LEU A 132 -7.79 10.87 22.51
N HIS A 133 -8.86 11.22 23.24
CA HIS A 133 -10.17 10.56 23.10
C HIS A 133 -10.71 10.67 21.66
N LEU A 134 -10.67 11.85 21.07
CA LEU A 134 -11.11 12.09 19.70
C LEU A 134 -10.25 11.34 18.67
N LEU A 135 -8.93 11.25 18.90
CA LEU A 135 -8.03 10.44 18.09
C LEU A 135 -8.37 8.94 18.18
N HIS A 136 -8.75 8.45 19.37
CA HIS A 136 -9.19 7.06 19.53
C HIS A 136 -10.49 6.79 18.76
N ILE A 137 -11.43 7.74 18.71
CA ILE A 137 -12.64 7.63 17.90
C ILE A 137 -12.27 7.56 16.41
N HIS A 138 -11.41 8.49 15.92
CA HIS A 138 -10.90 8.45 14.55
C HIS A 138 -10.30 7.08 14.20
N ASN A 139 -9.40 6.57 15.03
CA ASN A 139 -8.74 5.30 14.82
C ASN A 139 -9.72 4.12 14.79
N ALA A 140 -10.71 4.13 15.69
CA ALA A 140 -11.72 3.07 15.76
C ALA A 140 -12.61 3.04 14.51
N LEU A 141 -13.11 4.20 14.07
CA LEU A 141 -13.94 4.31 12.87
C LEU A 141 -13.18 3.89 11.62
N THR A 142 -11.94 4.37 11.46
CA THR A 142 -11.08 4.05 10.32
C THR A 142 -10.74 2.54 10.29
N ARG A 143 -10.30 1.95 11.42
CA ARG A 143 -9.96 0.52 11.49
C ARG A 143 -11.15 -0.40 11.25
N ASN A 144 -12.35 0.00 11.67
CA ASN A 144 -13.58 -0.76 11.39
C ASN A 144 -13.87 -0.80 9.89
N ALA A 145 -13.74 0.32 9.18
CA ALA A 145 -13.90 0.38 7.74
C ALA A 145 -12.81 -0.42 7.01
N LEU A 146 -11.53 -0.33 7.45
CA LEU A 146 -10.44 -1.14 6.89
C LEU A 146 -10.75 -2.63 6.96
N ARG A 147 -11.17 -3.13 8.13
CA ARG A 147 -11.53 -4.56 8.29
C ARG A 147 -12.70 -4.98 7.40
N ALA A 148 -13.71 -4.13 7.25
CA ALA A 148 -14.88 -4.42 6.42
C ALA A 148 -14.54 -4.53 4.92
N HIS A 149 -13.48 -3.83 4.47
CA HIS A 149 -13.08 -3.76 3.06
C HIS A 149 -11.73 -4.42 2.77
N SER A 150 -11.26 -5.33 3.63
CA SER A 150 -10.01 -6.07 3.43
C SER A 150 -8.78 -5.16 3.28
N GLY A 151 -8.76 -4.04 3.98
CA GLY A 151 -7.62 -3.13 4.08
C GLY A 151 -6.71 -3.52 5.24
N SER A 152 -5.42 -3.37 5.05
CA SER A 152 -4.39 -3.58 6.07
C SER A 152 -3.84 -2.23 6.54
N GLU A 153 -3.83 -1.98 7.85
CA GLU A 153 -3.11 -0.84 8.43
C GLU A 153 -1.61 -1.09 8.33
N VAL A 154 -0.88 -0.22 7.62
CA VAL A 154 0.58 -0.32 7.47
C VAL A 154 1.25 0.37 8.64
N LYS A 155 0.87 1.62 8.91
CA LYS A 155 1.37 2.38 10.05
C LYS A 155 0.42 3.49 10.49
N HIS A 156 0.60 3.93 11.72
CA HIS A 156 -0.03 5.12 12.27
C HIS A 156 0.85 6.35 12.01
N THR A 157 0.28 7.43 11.49
CA THR A 157 1.02 8.65 11.11
C THR A 157 0.84 9.81 12.10
N GLY A 158 0.53 9.48 13.37
CA GLY A 158 0.24 10.45 14.41
C GLY A 158 -1.26 10.75 14.51
N ASP A 159 -1.80 11.53 13.61
CA ASP A 159 -3.22 11.90 13.52
C ASP A 159 -3.96 11.24 12.34
N GLY A 160 -3.32 10.28 11.68
CA GLY A 160 -3.88 9.53 10.58
C GLY A 160 -3.40 8.09 10.51
N ILE A 161 -3.86 7.39 9.50
CA ILE A 161 -3.50 6.00 9.22
C ILE A 161 -3.07 5.87 7.77
N MET A 162 -1.94 5.20 7.55
CA MET A 162 -1.55 4.68 6.26
C MET A 162 -2.05 3.24 6.14
N ALA A 163 -2.78 2.94 5.08
CA ALA A 163 -3.32 1.61 4.82
C ALA A 163 -3.01 1.15 3.40
N SER A 164 -2.98 -0.16 3.20
CA SER A 164 -2.81 -0.80 1.90
C SER A 164 -3.96 -1.75 1.57
N PHE A 165 -4.22 -1.91 0.25
CA PHE A 165 -5.24 -2.84 -0.27
C PHE A 165 -4.70 -3.53 -1.52
N LYS A 166 -5.17 -4.76 -1.73
CA LYS A 166 -4.94 -5.49 -2.99
C LYS A 166 -5.89 -5.07 -4.11
N SER A 167 -7.05 -4.50 -3.76
CA SER A 167 -8.14 -4.18 -4.68
C SER A 167 -8.43 -2.67 -4.69
N VAL A 168 -8.41 -2.07 -5.88
CA VAL A 168 -8.78 -0.65 -6.05
C VAL A 168 -10.24 -0.39 -5.65
N PRO A 169 -11.23 -1.18 -6.08
CA PRO A 169 -12.61 -1.02 -5.61
C PRO A 169 -12.74 -1.05 -4.09
N ASN A 170 -12.09 -2.03 -3.42
CA ASN A 170 -12.17 -2.14 -1.96
C ASN A 170 -11.61 -0.89 -1.25
N ALA A 171 -10.51 -0.33 -1.75
CA ALA A 171 -9.94 0.89 -1.19
C ALA A 171 -10.87 2.10 -1.34
N VAL A 172 -11.52 2.23 -2.49
CA VAL A 172 -12.48 3.32 -2.76
C VAL A 172 -13.73 3.16 -1.90
N ASP A 173 -14.29 1.95 -1.81
CA ASP A 173 -15.45 1.65 -0.96
C ASP A 173 -15.13 1.86 0.53
N CYS A 174 -13.91 1.50 0.96
CA CYS A 174 -13.44 1.78 2.30
C CYS A 174 -13.40 3.29 2.59
N ALA A 175 -12.83 4.08 1.68
CA ALA A 175 -12.76 5.54 1.84
C ALA A 175 -14.15 6.18 1.97
N LEU A 176 -15.12 5.74 1.15
CA LEU A 176 -16.51 6.18 1.24
C LEU A 176 -17.13 5.75 2.58
N SER A 177 -16.93 4.50 3.02
CA SER A 177 -17.40 3.99 4.30
C SER A 177 -16.81 4.74 5.49
N ILE A 178 -15.55 5.16 5.42
CA ILE A 178 -14.94 6.03 6.43
C ILE A 178 -15.70 7.35 6.51
N GLN A 179 -15.93 8.04 5.39
CA GLN A 179 -16.67 9.31 5.38
C GLN A 179 -18.08 9.16 5.94
N ASP A 180 -18.79 8.09 5.62
CA ASP A 180 -20.12 7.80 6.12
C ASP A 180 -20.12 7.53 7.63
N ALA A 181 -19.12 6.80 8.14
CA ALA A 181 -18.96 6.54 9.56
C ALA A 181 -18.70 7.82 10.36
N PHE A 182 -17.84 8.72 9.85
CA PHE A 182 -17.59 10.02 10.46
C PHE A 182 -18.83 10.92 10.42
N ASN A 183 -19.54 10.95 9.29
CA ASN A 183 -20.79 11.70 9.19
C ASN A 183 -21.84 11.20 10.19
N THR A 184 -22.00 9.89 10.35
CA THR A 184 -22.90 9.27 11.32
C THR A 184 -22.50 9.62 12.75
N HIS A 185 -21.20 9.55 13.07
CA HIS A 185 -20.68 9.96 14.38
C HIS A 185 -20.98 11.43 14.67
N ASN A 186 -20.71 12.32 13.72
CA ASN A 186 -20.90 13.78 13.87
C ASN A 186 -22.37 14.15 14.07
N LEU A 187 -23.30 13.47 13.40
CA LEU A 187 -24.73 13.67 13.61
C LEU A 187 -25.18 13.25 15.02
N ALA A 188 -24.60 12.17 15.55
CA ALA A 188 -24.91 11.67 16.89
C ALA A 188 -24.19 12.46 18.00
N ASN A 189 -23.02 13.03 17.71
CA ASN A 189 -22.13 13.70 18.68
C ASN A 189 -21.63 15.06 18.13
N PRO A 190 -22.50 16.08 17.99
CA PRO A 190 -22.13 17.36 17.38
C PRO A 190 -20.98 18.09 18.12
N GLU A 191 -20.87 17.90 19.44
CA GLU A 191 -19.82 18.49 20.29
C GLU A 191 -18.44 17.83 20.10
N GLU A 192 -18.40 16.67 19.41
CA GLU A 192 -17.22 15.87 19.14
C GLU A 192 -17.05 15.62 17.63
N ALA A 193 -17.55 16.55 16.83
CA ALA A 193 -17.50 16.43 15.38
C ALA A 193 -16.05 16.38 14.88
N LEU A 194 -15.77 15.39 14.03
CA LEU A 194 -14.47 15.12 13.42
C LEU A 194 -14.57 15.24 11.92
N SER A 195 -13.49 15.73 11.29
CA SER A 195 -13.36 15.78 9.84
C SER A 195 -12.11 15.04 9.40
N VAL A 196 -12.28 14.07 8.53
CA VAL A 196 -11.18 13.29 7.97
C VAL A 196 -11.01 13.60 6.50
N ARG A 197 -9.77 13.75 6.06
CA ARG A 197 -9.38 13.85 4.65
C ARG A 197 -8.66 12.58 4.22
N ILE A 198 -8.85 12.18 2.97
CA ILE A 198 -8.35 10.90 2.46
C ILE A 198 -7.68 11.12 1.11
N GLY A 199 -6.49 10.53 0.93
CA GLY A 199 -5.77 10.48 -0.33
C GLY A 199 -5.50 9.05 -0.75
N ILE A 200 -5.76 8.71 -2.02
CA ILE A 200 -5.62 7.35 -2.55
C ILE A 200 -4.78 7.38 -3.82
N SER A 201 -3.78 6.49 -3.89
CA SER A 201 -3.02 6.21 -5.10
C SER A 201 -2.73 4.72 -5.19
N ALA A 202 -2.15 4.26 -6.30
CA ALA A 202 -1.81 2.86 -6.48
C ALA A 202 -0.51 2.72 -7.28
N GLY A 203 0.23 1.64 -7.02
CA GLY A 203 1.50 1.32 -7.66
C GLY A 203 2.22 0.18 -6.95
N GLU A 204 3.52 0.08 -7.17
CA GLU A 204 4.40 -0.90 -6.54
C GLU A 204 5.34 -0.18 -5.56
N PRO A 205 4.93 -0.01 -4.29
CA PRO A 205 5.76 0.62 -3.29
C PRO A 205 6.93 -0.28 -2.90
N ILE A 206 8.02 0.34 -2.47
CA ILE A 206 9.20 -0.33 -1.91
C ILE A 206 9.28 0.04 -0.43
N GLU A 207 9.63 -0.92 0.41
CA GLU A 207 9.95 -0.68 1.81
C GLU A 207 11.44 -0.36 1.94
N GLU A 208 11.79 0.64 2.74
CA GLU A 208 13.16 0.99 3.08
C GLU A 208 13.18 1.64 4.47
N ASP A 209 14.06 1.17 5.36
CA ASP A 209 14.22 1.70 6.73
C ASP A 209 12.92 1.71 7.57
N GLY A 210 12.05 0.71 7.39
CA GLY A 210 10.78 0.61 8.13
C GLY A 210 9.69 1.55 7.62
N ASP A 211 9.87 2.15 6.44
CA ASP A 211 8.87 3.00 5.79
C ASP A 211 8.60 2.57 4.34
N LEU A 212 7.46 2.97 3.80
CA LEU A 212 7.14 2.73 2.40
C LEU A 212 7.53 3.91 1.54
N PHE A 213 8.26 3.62 0.47
CA PHE A 213 8.70 4.59 -0.52
C PHE A 213 8.09 4.31 -1.90
N GLY A 214 8.19 5.31 -2.75
CA GLY A 214 7.75 5.23 -4.13
C GLY A 214 6.72 6.29 -4.49
N SER A 215 6.55 6.48 -5.80
CA SER A 215 5.66 7.52 -6.35
C SER A 215 4.21 7.35 -5.90
N ALA A 216 3.73 6.10 -5.76
CA ALA A 216 2.37 5.81 -5.30
C ALA A 216 2.14 6.27 -3.85
N VAL A 217 3.10 6.02 -2.96
CA VAL A 217 3.03 6.43 -1.54
C VAL A 217 3.05 7.96 -1.43
N GLN A 218 4.02 8.60 -2.12
CA GLN A 218 4.12 10.06 -2.14
C GLN A 218 2.86 10.71 -2.71
N MET A 219 2.30 10.16 -3.80
CA MET A 219 1.08 10.66 -4.41
C MET A 219 -0.10 10.57 -3.45
N ALA A 220 -0.34 9.42 -2.80
CA ALA A 220 -1.42 9.25 -1.84
C ALA A 220 -1.30 10.23 -0.67
N ALA A 221 -0.09 10.38 -0.09
CA ALA A 221 0.16 11.34 0.99
C ALA A 221 -0.08 12.80 0.57
N ARG A 222 0.34 13.19 -0.65
CA ARG A 222 0.13 14.54 -1.18
C ARG A 222 -1.34 14.83 -1.46
N LEU A 223 -2.07 13.86 -2.02
CA LEU A 223 -3.51 13.98 -2.24
C LEU A 223 -4.25 14.13 -0.90
N CYS A 224 -3.89 13.36 0.12
CA CYS A 224 -4.44 13.50 1.46
C CYS A 224 -4.18 14.91 2.03
N ALA A 225 -2.95 15.41 1.92
CA ALA A 225 -2.59 16.74 2.39
C ALA A 225 -3.30 17.87 1.63
N GLN A 226 -3.66 17.65 0.35
CA GLN A 226 -4.36 18.63 -0.50
C GLN A 226 -5.90 18.55 -0.35
N ALA A 227 -6.42 17.44 0.15
CA ALA A 227 -7.85 17.26 0.33
C ALA A 227 -8.42 18.22 1.38
N GLU A 228 -9.61 18.74 1.08
CA GLU A 228 -10.41 19.53 2.02
C GLU A 228 -11.02 18.60 3.11
N PRO A 229 -11.51 19.16 4.23
CA PRO A 229 -12.23 18.38 5.24
C PRO A 229 -13.35 17.55 4.60
N ASN A 230 -13.43 16.28 4.98
CA ASN A 230 -14.41 15.30 4.48
C ASN A 230 -14.31 15.01 2.97
N GLN A 231 -13.16 15.28 2.36
CA GLN A 231 -12.91 15.02 0.95
C GLN A 231 -12.04 13.78 0.76
N ILE A 232 -12.32 13.03 -0.32
CA ILE A 232 -11.52 11.92 -0.81
C ILE A 232 -10.92 12.35 -2.14
N LEU A 233 -9.59 12.35 -2.25
CA LEU A 233 -8.87 12.57 -3.51
C LEU A 233 -8.18 11.28 -3.95
N ALA A 234 -8.28 10.99 -5.24
CA ALA A 234 -7.71 9.79 -5.85
C ALA A 234 -6.87 10.14 -7.08
N ALA A 235 -5.72 9.47 -7.22
CA ALA A 235 -4.89 9.55 -8.41
C ALA A 235 -5.61 8.94 -9.64
N GLN A 236 -5.19 9.34 -10.84
CA GLN A 236 -5.77 8.85 -12.09
C GLN A 236 -5.76 7.32 -12.18
N ILE A 237 -4.68 6.66 -11.77
CA ILE A 237 -4.56 5.20 -11.80
C ILE A 237 -5.66 4.49 -10.97
N VAL A 238 -6.10 5.10 -9.88
CA VAL A 238 -7.21 4.58 -9.05
C VAL A 238 -8.52 4.65 -9.83
N ARG A 239 -8.80 5.78 -10.47
CA ARG A 239 -9.99 5.96 -11.31
C ARG A 239 -10.00 4.98 -12.49
N ASP A 240 -8.86 4.79 -13.15
CA ASP A 240 -8.75 3.95 -14.35
C ASP A 240 -8.87 2.45 -14.03
N GLN A 241 -8.48 2.03 -12.83
CA GLN A 241 -8.62 0.65 -12.36
C GLN A 241 -9.88 0.38 -11.52
N CYS A 242 -10.63 1.43 -11.17
CA CYS A 242 -11.90 1.27 -10.47
C CYS A 242 -13.01 0.91 -11.45
N VAL A 243 -13.24 -0.39 -11.63
CA VAL A 243 -14.22 -0.93 -12.61
C VAL A 243 -15.66 -0.78 -12.12
N ASN A 244 -15.89 -0.49 -10.84
CA ASN A 244 -17.21 -0.33 -10.26
C ASN A 244 -17.87 0.99 -10.72
N LYS A 245 -19.01 0.88 -11.38
CA LYS A 245 -19.76 2.00 -11.96
C LYS A 245 -20.55 2.84 -10.93
N GLU A 246 -20.52 2.46 -9.66
CA GLU A 246 -21.31 3.12 -8.61
C GLU A 246 -20.60 4.33 -8.01
N GLN A 247 -19.28 4.41 -8.13
CA GLN A 247 -18.52 5.55 -7.63
C GLN A 247 -18.45 6.66 -8.69
N HIS A 248 -18.55 7.90 -8.21
CA HIS A 248 -18.44 9.08 -9.06
C HIS A 248 -17.08 9.76 -8.87
N PHE A 249 -16.25 9.69 -9.91
CA PHE A 249 -14.97 10.38 -9.97
C PHE A 249 -15.16 11.75 -10.67
N VAL A 250 -15.07 12.82 -9.90
CA VAL A 250 -15.15 14.20 -10.42
C VAL A 250 -13.73 14.69 -10.69
N PRO A 251 -13.35 14.97 -11.93
CA PRO A 251 -12.03 15.47 -12.22
C PRO A 251 -11.80 16.80 -11.50
N LYS A 252 -10.62 16.97 -10.93
CA LYS A 252 -10.12 18.24 -10.44
C LYS A 252 -9.17 18.83 -11.49
N ASP A 253 -9.07 20.16 -11.49
CA ASP A 253 -8.14 20.82 -12.40
C ASP A 253 -6.72 20.31 -12.19
N GLU A 254 -5.96 20.24 -13.30
CA GLU A 254 -4.54 19.89 -13.25
C GLU A 254 -3.82 20.77 -12.24
N ALA A 255 -3.41 20.19 -11.13
CA ALA A 255 -2.63 20.89 -10.12
C ALA A 255 -1.17 20.45 -10.15
N SER A 256 -0.27 21.38 -9.92
CA SER A 256 1.11 21.06 -9.60
C SER A 256 1.14 20.46 -8.19
N ILE A 257 1.29 19.16 -8.09
CA ILE A 257 1.47 18.48 -6.82
C ILE A 257 2.95 18.64 -6.41
N LYS A 258 3.19 19.19 -5.22
CA LYS A 258 4.55 19.43 -4.73
C LYS A 258 5.39 18.16 -4.79
N GLY A 259 6.50 18.17 -5.52
CA GLY A 259 7.40 17.02 -5.71
C GLY A 259 7.18 16.23 -6.98
N PHE A 260 6.15 16.55 -7.77
CA PHE A 260 5.95 16.00 -9.12
C PHE A 260 6.26 17.06 -10.16
N ILE A 261 7.05 16.69 -11.19
CA ILE A 261 7.51 17.60 -12.24
C ILE A 261 6.36 17.93 -13.20
N GLU A 262 5.48 16.95 -13.45
CA GLU A 262 4.36 17.10 -14.37
C GLU A 262 3.07 17.45 -13.62
N LYS A 263 2.20 18.20 -14.29
CA LYS A 263 0.85 18.41 -13.81
C LYS A 263 0.11 17.08 -13.75
N THR A 264 -0.44 16.76 -12.59
CA THR A 264 -1.08 15.48 -12.35
C THR A 264 -2.59 15.65 -12.33
N ILE A 265 -3.28 14.82 -13.09
CA ILE A 265 -4.74 14.72 -13.04
C ILE A 265 -5.12 13.87 -11.84
N PHE A 266 -6.03 14.39 -11.02
CA PHE A 266 -6.59 13.64 -9.89
C PHE A 266 -8.09 13.91 -9.79
N TYR A 267 -8.77 13.11 -9.00
CA TYR A 267 -10.22 13.08 -8.94
C TYR A 267 -10.71 13.16 -7.50
N GLU A 268 -11.81 13.86 -7.31
CA GLU A 268 -12.58 13.73 -6.08
C GLU A 268 -13.53 12.53 -6.21
N VAL A 269 -13.50 11.65 -5.21
CA VAL A 269 -14.40 10.50 -5.12
C VAL A 269 -15.63 10.88 -4.31
N ARG A 270 -16.80 10.64 -4.87
CA ARG A 270 -18.09 10.91 -4.24
C ARG A 270 -19.01 9.70 -4.32
N GLN A 271 -19.88 9.54 -3.36
CA GLN A 271 -21.00 8.61 -3.52
C GLN A 271 -21.94 9.07 -4.65
N LYS A 272 -22.43 8.13 -5.43
CA LYS A 272 -23.49 8.39 -6.38
C LYS A 272 -24.78 8.64 -5.58
N ARG A 273 -25.35 9.81 -5.70
CA ARG A 273 -26.66 10.13 -5.14
C ARG A 273 -27.77 9.41 -5.89
#